data_10d4e6a8727d53c9620be8690ed46396
#
_entry.id   10d4e6a8727d53c9620be8690ed46396
#
_cell.length_a   1.000
_cell.length_b   1.000
_cell.length_c   1.000
_cell.angle_alpha   90.00
_cell.angle_beta   90.00
_cell.angle_gamma   90.00
#
_symmetry.space_group_name_H-M   'P 1'
#
loop_
_entity.id
_entity.type
_entity.pdbx_description
1 polymer ?
#
loop_
_entity_poly.entity_id
_entity_poly.type
_entity_poly.pdbx_seq_one_letter_code
_entity_poly.pdbx_strand_id
1 'polypeptide(L)'
;MSKKLVVFGPWSGEFCYELSWWIPEARKRKNTEYENFESVHFGYEGREVLYRDFIDHYIPFPKELEDKLVYPSNYAQVLPNRTVGFPEEVMEFVNGYIQSVKDSYNEVVVHHPTDLQYRCHEETPYGEFLHYEPDPLILQNMQSEIEFEDSERNIVALMARTRLRNNKICKLDWNPKNWEIFIDLLINDLMLNVCIIDIPQRNSYGGSLSFRDTEVYKRNEKNIKPIAFSGSDSVERQIALLKLTSCSIYGASGTAVFPFFTKTPTFTQQPTDEAFRLRYKWERDLTDNLNNVCIFEKYHSSELWDTSPVEMYCEFKKFYNNLMKVNKQPDIYAM
;
A
#
# COMPACT_ATOMS: atom_id res chain seq x y z
N MET A 1 -32.00 -22.23 9.92
CA MET A 1 -30.58 -22.36 10.28
C MET A 1 -30.24 -21.33 11.36
N SER A 2 -29.48 -21.70 12.38
CA SER A 2 -29.06 -20.74 13.41
C SER A 2 -28.10 -19.72 12.79
N LYS A 3 -28.38 -18.43 12.93
CA LYS A 3 -27.46 -17.38 12.45
C LYS A 3 -26.23 -17.33 13.33
N LYS A 4 -25.07 -17.28 12.74
CA LYS A 4 -23.77 -17.18 13.42
C LYS A 4 -22.98 -16.02 12.85
N LEU A 5 -22.28 -15.28 13.69
CA LEU A 5 -21.49 -14.11 13.32
C LEU A 5 -20.01 -14.33 13.67
N VAL A 6 -19.12 -14.02 12.74
CA VAL A 6 -17.70 -13.84 13.01
C VAL A 6 -17.31 -12.39 12.80
N VAL A 7 -16.65 -11.80 13.78
CA VAL A 7 -16.09 -10.46 13.72
C VAL A 7 -14.58 -10.60 13.50
N PHE A 8 -14.09 -10.12 12.36
CA PHE A 8 -12.66 -10.04 12.07
C PHE A 8 -12.14 -8.63 12.38
N GLY A 9 -11.23 -8.50 13.28
CA GLY A 9 -10.70 -7.20 13.65
C GLY A 9 -11.14 -6.72 15.03
N PRO A 10 -11.01 -5.41 15.31
CA PRO A 10 -10.75 -4.31 14.36
C PRO A 10 -9.32 -4.30 13.82
N TRP A 11 -9.12 -3.71 12.63
CA TRP A 11 -7.78 -3.38 12.17
C TRP A 11 -7.55 -1.87 12.25
N SER A 12 -6.68 -1.47 13.17
CA SER A 12 -6.23 -0.09 13.36
C SER A 12 -4.72 0.09 13.14
N GLY A 13 -4.09 -0.92 12.52
CA GLY A 13 -2.65 -0.99 12.31
C GLY A 13 -2.17 -0.41 10.98
N GLU A 14 -0.88 -0.65 10.70
CA GLU A 14 -0.24 -0.22 9.46
C GLU A 14 -0.78 -0.97 8.24
N PHE A 15 -0.91 -0.26 7.13
CA PHE A 15 -1.47 -0.76 5.89
C PHE A 15 -0.69 -1.96 5.29
N CYS A 16 0.63 -1.96 5.40
CA CYS A 16 1.44 -3.07 4.89
C CYS A 16 1.17 -4.39 5.63
N TYR A 17 0.99 -4.33 6.95
CA TYR A 17 0.67 -5.53 7.74
C TYR A 17 -0.76 -5.98 7.55
N GLU A 18 -1.68 -5.05 7.27
CA GLU A 18 -3.04 -5.36 6.88
C GLU A 18 -3.07 -6.20 5.61
N LEU A 19 -2.40 -5.72 4.55
CA LEU A 19 -2.33 -6.40 3.26
C LEU A 19 -1.61 -7.75 3.33
N SER A 20 -0.49 -7.79 4.04
CA SER A 20 0.41 -8.95 3.97
C SER A 20 0.07 -10.04 4.96
N TRP A 21 -0.59 -9.70 6.07
CA TRP A 21 -0.80 -10.64 7.17
C TRP A 21 -2.26 -10.76 7.58
N TRP A 22 -2.90 -9.64 7.90
CA TRP A 22 -4.24 -9.67 8.44
C TRP A 22 -5.28 -10.15 7.43
N ILE A 23 -5.29 -9.57 6.25
CA ILE A 23 -6.26 -9.94 5.21
C ILE A 23 -6.11 -11.40 4.77
N PRO A 24 -4.89 -11.92 4.46
CA PRO A 24 -4.71 -13.33 4.13
C PRO A 24 -5.19 -14.28 5.22
N GLU A 25 -4.91 -13.97 6.50
CA GLU A 25 -5.34 -14.81 7.62
C GLU A 25 -6.86 -14.77 7.80
N ALA A 26 -7.47 -13.58 7.80
CA ALA A 26 -8.91 -13.42 7.93
C ALA A 26 -9.66 -14.15 6.80
N ARG A 27 -9.17 -14.01 5.55
CA ARG A 27 -9.74 -14.71 4.39
C ARG A 27 -9.63 -16.22 4.52
N LYS A 28 -8.47 -16.74 4.91
CA LYS A 28 -8.27 -18.18 5.13
C LYS A 28 -9.27 -18.70 6.16
N ARG A 29 -9.39 -18.04 7.32
CA ARG A 29 -10.33 -18.45 8.36
C ARG A 29 -11.79 -18.36 7.92
N LYS A 30 -12.17 -17.28 7.22
CA LYS A 30 -13.52 -17.14 6.68
C LYS A 30 -13.86 -18.31 5.75
N ASN A 31 -12.94 -18.68 4.87
CA ASN A 31 -13.15 -19.75 3.88
C ASN A 31 -13.01 -21.17 4.43
N THR A 32 -12.54 -21.33 5.66
CA THR A 32 -12.36 -22.68 6.28
C THR A 32 -13.18 -22.84 7.56
N GLU A 33 -12.81 -22.12 8.62
CA GLU A 33 -13.43 -22.27 9.94
C GLU A 33 -14.81 -21.63 10.03
N TYR A 34 -15.04 -20.52 9.27
CA TYR A 34 -16.23 -19.67 9.36
C TYR A 34 -17.00 -19.54 8.05
N GLU A 35 -16.89 -20.53 7.17
CA GLU A 35 -17.58 -20.51 5.86
C GLU A 35 -19.09 -20.24 5.96
N ASN A 36 -19.73 -20.78 7.00
CA ASN A 36 -21.18 -20.64 7.24
C ASN A 36 -21.54 -19.52 8.23
N PHE A 37 -20.60 -18.66 8.60
CA PHE A 37 -20.83 -17.51 9.45
C PHE A 37 -21.04 -16.27 8.60
N GLU A 38 -21.97 -15.43 8.97
CA GLU A 38 -21.99 -14.04 8.53
C GLU A 38 -20.76 -13.34 9.09
N SER A 39 -20.10 -12.48 8.32
CA SER A 39 -18.82 -11.91 8.69
C SER A 39 -18.84 -10.39 8.68
N VAL A 40 -18.18 -9.80 9.67
CA VAL A 40 -18.04 -8.35 9.84
C VAL A 40 -16.57 -8.00 10.02
N HIS A 41 -16.13 -6.90 9.41
CA HIS A 41 -14.83 -6.30 9.65
C HIS A 41 -14.94 -4.82 10.00
N PHE A 42 -14.06 -4.34 10.88
CA PHE A 42 -13.95 -2.93 11.27
C PHE A 42 -12.58 -2.39 10.88
N GLY A 43 -12.56 -1.29 10.15
CA GLY A 43 -11.30 -0.71 9.67
C GLY A 43 -11.44 0.73 9.19
N TYR A 44 -10.39 1.23 8.54
CA TYR A 44 -10.36 2.59 8.01
C TYR A 44 -11.27 2.75 6.80
N GLU A 45 -11.86 3.96 6.65
CA GLU A 45 -12.63 4.31 5.46
C GLU A 45 -11.82 4.10 4.18
N GLY A 46 -12.48 3.56 3.14
CA GLY A 46 -11.92 3.34 1.81
C GLY A 46 -11.10 2.05 1.65
N ARG A 47 -11.09 1.18 2.66
CA ARG A 47 -10.41 -0.13 2.58
C ARG A 47 -11.33 -1.32 2.34
N GLU A 48 -12.64 -1.10 2.22
CA GLU A 48 -13.63 -2.15 1.96
C GLU A 48 -13.33 -2.96 0.69
N VAL A 49 -12.73 -2.34 -0.33
CA VAL A 49 -12.30 -3.02 -1.56
C VAL A 49 -11.35 -4.20 -1.30
N LEU A 50 -10.59 -4.14 -0.21
CA LEU A 50 -9.63 -5.18 0.16
C LEU A 50 -10.29 -6.41 0.81
N TYR A 51 -11.54 -6.27 1.21
CA TYR A 51 -12.31 -7.26 1.99
C TYR A 51 -13.56 -7.78 1.28
N ARG A 52 -14.03 -7.10 0.24
CA ARG A 52 -15.34 -7.35 -0.40
C ARG A 52 -15.53 -8.74 -0.99
N ASP A 53 -14.46 -9.50 -1.20
CA ASP A 53 -14.51 -10.86 -1.74
C ASP A 53 -14.79 -11.94 -0.67
N PHE A 54 -14.65 -11.60 0.63
CA PHE A 54 -14.82 -12.59 1.70
C PHE A 54 -15.51 -12.05 2.97
N ILE A 55 -15.69 -10.75 3.11
CA ILE A 55 -16.40 -10.13 4.25
C ILE A 55 -17.78 -9.66 3.79
N ASP A 56 -18.82 -10.08 4.52
CA ASP A 56 -20.21 -9.72 4.21
C ASP A 56 -20.51 -8.26 4.55
N HIS A 57 -19.93 -7.72 5.65
CA HIS A 57 -20.15 -6.36 6.11
C HIS A 57 -18.84 -5.69 6.52
N TYR A 58 -18.44 -4.66 5.78
CA TYR A 58 -17.35 -3.78 6.17
C TYR A 58 -17.91 -2.55 6.89
N ILE A 59 -17.42 -2.25 8.09
CA ILE A 59 -17.85 -1.11 8.89
C ILE A 59 -16.66 -0.17 9.08
N PRO A 60 -16.64 0.97 8.39
CA PRO A 60 -15.58 1.95 8.57
C PRO A 60 -15.66 2.58 9.95
N PHE A 61 -14.50 2.92 10.50
CA PHE A 61 -14.44 3.71 11.73
C PHE A 61 -15.06 5.10 11.49
N PRO A 62 -15.80 5.64 12.49
CA PRO A 62 -16.21 7.03 12.45
C PRO A 62 -15.00 7.96 12.27
N LYS A 63 -15.20 9.06 11.56
CA LYS A 63 -14.12 10.01 11.24
C LYS A 63 -13.39 10.51 12.47
N GLU A 64 -14.11 10.78 13.54
CA GLU A 64 -13.56 11.25 14.83
C GLU A 64 -12.66 10.20 15.48
N LEU A 65 -12.96 8.92 15.26
CA LEU A 65 -12.13 7.81 15.74
C LEU A 65 -10.90 7.65 14.85
N GLU A 66 -11.06 7.68 13.52
CA GLU A 66 -9.94 7.63 12.59
C GLU A 66 -8.90 8.73 12.85
N ASP A 67 -9.36 9.96 13.07
CA ASP A 67 -8.48 11.10 13.33
C ASP A 67 -7.65 10.92 14.60
N LYS A 68 -8.16 10.18 15.60
CA LYS A 68 -7.40 9.79 16.80
C LYS A 68 -6.38 8.68 16.52
N LEU A 69 -6.68 7.78 15.58
CA LEU A 69 -5.84 6.63 15.25
C LEU A 69 -4.60 6.98 14.40
N VAL A 70 -4.48 8.20 13.95
CA VAL A 70 -3.37 8.67 13.11
C VAL A 70 -2.02 8.72 13.84
N TYR A 71 -2.00 8.53 15.16
CA TYR A 71 -0.76 8.53 15.96
C TYR A 71 -0.20 7.11 16.11
N PRO A 72 1.15 6.93 15.98
CA PRO A 72 1.79 5.63 16.16
C PRO A 72 1.52 4.93 17.48
N SER A 73 1.14 5.69 18.52
CA SER A 73 0.77 5.17 19.83
C SER A 73 -0.64 4.59 19.91
N ASN A 74 -1.47 4.82 18.92
CA ASN A 74 -2.90 4.53 18.96
C ASN A 74 -3.33 3.35 18.11
N TYR A 75 -2.41 2.63 17.46
CA TYR A 75 -2.76 1.41 16.73
C TYR A 75 -2.04 0.19 17.25
N ALA A 76 -2.71 -0.93 17.10
CA ALA A 76 -2.11 -2.23 17.40
C ALA A 76 -0.90 -2.41 16.48
N GLN A 77 0.29 -2.15 17.00
CA GLN A 77 1.51 -2.54 16.33
C GLN A 77 1.68 -4.03 16.54
N VAL A 78 1.55 -4.77 15.48
CA VAL A 78 1.92 -6.18 15.44
C VAL A 78 3.46 -6.24 15.42
N LEU A 79 4.09 -5.82 16.51
CA LEU A 79 5.54 -5.89 16.67
C LEU A 79 5.88 -6.92 17.75
N PRO A 80 6.85 -7.81 17.52
CA PRO A 80 7.35 -8.68 18.57
C PRO A 80 7.79 -7.83 19.76
N ASN A 81 7.42 -8.23 20.96
CA ASN A 81 7.72 -7.57 22.24
C ASN A 81 6.96 -6.28 22.59
N ARG A 82 5.91 -5.92 21.88
CA ARG A 82 5.00 -4.86 22.30
C ARG A 82 3.58 -5.40 22.40
N THR A 83 3.13 -5.63 23.61
CA THR A 83 1.71 -5.77 23.95
C THR A 83 1.07 -4.38 23.82
N VAL A 84 0.73 -3.98 22.62
CA VAL A 84 -0.10 -2.80 22.42
C VAL A 84 -1.51 -3.30 22.18
N GLY A 85 -2.38 -3.13 23.14
CA GLY A 85 -3.81 -3.34 22.95
C GLY A 85 -4.38 -2.34 21.95
N PHE A 86 -5.58 -2.61 21.47
CA PHE A 86 -6.34 -1.60 20.73
C PHE A 86 -6.64 -0.41 21.64
N PRO A 87 -6.71 0.81 21.08
CA PRO A 87 -7.25 1.95 21.80
C PRO A 87 -8.62 1.62 22.39
N GLU A 88 -8.88 2.08 23.59
CA GLU A 88 -10.12 1.79 24.32
C GLU A 88 -11.35 2.19 23.49
N GLU A 89 -11.30 3.35 22.84
CA GLU A 89 -12.38 3.86 22.01
C GLU A 89 -12.70 2.97 20.80
N VAL A 90 -11.67 2.29 20.23
CA VAL A 90 -11.86 1.32 19.14
C VAL A 90 -12.61 0.09 19.67
N MET A 91 -12.22 -0.39 20.85
CA MET A 91 -12.89 -1.54 21.46
C MET A 91 -14.30 -1.21 21.94
N GLU A 92 -14.53 -0.01 22.44
CA GLU A 92 -15.87 0.47 22.77
C GLU A 92 -16.78 0.51 21.55
N PHE A 93 -16.28 1.02 20.42
CA PHE A 93 -17.03 1.06 19.16
C PHE A 93 -17.40 -0.36 18.69
N VAL A 94 -16.43 -1.27 18.64
CA VAL A 94 -16.66 -2.67 18.22
C VAL A 94 -17.60 -3.40 19.18
N ASN A 95 -17.38 -3.27 20.48
CA ASN A 95 -18.23 -3.89 21.49
C ASN A 95 -19.66 -3.33 21.47
N GLY A 96 -19.83 -2.03 21.20
CA GLY A 96 -21.13 -1.40 21.01
C GLY A 96 -21.90 -2.04 19.88
N TYR A 97 -21.26 -2.26 18.75
CA TYR A 97 -21.86 -2.97 17.62
C TYR A 97 -22.24 -4.41 18.00
N ILE A 98 -21.30 -5.17 18.57
CA ILE A 98 -21.54 -6.57 18.97
C ILE A 98 -22.75 -6.65 19.91
N GLN A 99 -22.84 -5.77 20.91
CA GLN A 99 -23.98 -5.74 21.82
C GLN A 99 -25.29 -5.42 21.12
N SER A 100 -25.28 -4.56 20.09
CA SER A 100 -26.49 -4.21 19.33
C SER A 100 -27.06 -5.34 18.48
N VAL A 101 -26.21 -6.28 18.07
CA VAL A 101 -26.58 -7.37 17.15
C VAL A 101 -26.62 -8.76 17.80
N LYS A 102 -26.07 -8.94 19.00
CA LYS A 102 -25.86 -10.25 19.64
C LYS A 102 -27.12 -11.10 19.75
N ASP A 103 -28.28 -10.47 20.00
CA ASP A 103 -29.55 -11.18 20.18
C ASP A 103 -30.11 -11.71 18.83
N SER A 104 -29.54 -11.28 17.72
CA SER A 104 -29.87 -11.74 16.36
C SER A 104 -29.08 -12.98 15.92
N TYR A 105 -28.06 -13.36 16.70
CA TYR A 105 -27.16 -14.47 16.40
C TYR A 105 -27.10 -15.48 17.55
N ASN A 106 -27.05 -16.75 17.22
CA ASN A 106 -26.91 -17.84 18.20
C ASN A 106 -25.46 -17.97 18.70
N GLU A 107 -24.51 -17.49 17.90
CA GLU A 107 -23.09 -17.57 18.21
C GLU A 107 -22.40 -16.33 17.62
N VAL A 108 -21.54 -15.70 18.40
CA VAL A 108 -20.69 -14.57 17.97
C VAL A 108 -19.26 -14.90 18.35
N VAL A 109 -18.37 -14.93 17.36
CA VAL A 109 -16.94 -15.17 17.53
C VAL A 109 -16.17 -13.91 17.13
N VAL A 110 -15.14 -13.55 17.88
CA VAL A 110 -14.29 -12.39 17.59
C VAL A 110 -12.85 -12.86 17.40
N HIS A 111 -12.28 -12.50 16.25
CA HIS A 111 -10.87 -12.70 15.95
C HIS A 111 -10.14 -11.38 15.99
N HIS A 112 -9.13 -11.29 16.86
CA HIS A 112 -8.29 -10.12 16.99
C HIS A 112 -6.99 -10.26 16.19
N PRO A 113 -6.52 -9.19 15.51
CA PRO A 113 -5.21 -9.18 14.86
C PRO A 113 -4.04 -9.39 15.83
N THR A 114 -4.24 -9.16 17.13
CA THR A 114 -3.25 -9.42 18.19
C THR A 114 -2.81 -10.87 18.24
N ASP A 115 -3.64 -11.80 17.77
CA ASP A 115 -3.30 -13.22 17.70
C ASP A 115 -2.17 -13.50 16.69
N LEU A 116 -1.87 -12.55 15.81
CA LEU A 116 -0.80 -12.62 14.81
C LEU A 116 0.53 -12.00 15.27
N GLN A 117 0.60 -11.42 16.48
CA GLN A 117 1.72 -10.60 16.95
C GLN A 117 3.10 -11.23 16.79
N TYR A 118 3.21 -12.55 16.88
CA TYR A 118 4.48 -13.27 16.87
C TYR A 118 4.88 -13.80 15.49
N ARG A 119 3.98 -13.76 14.51
CA ARG A 119 4.20 -14.39 13.20
C ARG A 119 4.73 -13.44 12.14
N CYS A 120 4.39 -12.15 12.22
CA CYS A 120 4.71 -11.16 11.18
C CYS A 120 6.20 -10.95 10.91
N HIS A 121 7.11 -11.45 11.73
CA HIS A 121 8.55 -11.26 11.57
C HIS A 121 9.31 -12.59 11.37
N GLU A 122 8.66 -13.70 11.58
CA GLU A 122 9.30 -15.03 11.58
C GLU A 122 8.84 -15.90 10.42
N GLU A 123 7.65 -15.65 9.88
CA GLU A 123 7.04 -16.49 8.86
C GLU A 123 6.66 -15.67 7.62
N THR A 124 6.79 -16.25 6.44
CA THR A 124 6.26 -15.67 5.19
C THR A 124 4.73 -15.56 5.27
N PRO A 125 4.11 -14.50 4.76
CA PRO A 125 2.66 -14.37 4.74
C PRO A 125 2.00 -15.61 4.13
N TYR A 126 0.98 -16.11 4.81
CA TYR A 126 0.26 -17.30 4.34
C TYR A 126 -0.75 -16.95 3.26
N GLY A 127 -0.74 -17.71 2.18
CA GLY A 127 -1.85 -17.78 1.27
C GLY A 127 -1.53 -17.31 -0.14
N GLU A 128 -2.45 -17.59 -1.01
CA GLU A 128 -2.46 -17.05 -2.36
C GLU A 128 -2.59 -15.53 -2.28
N PHE A 129 -1.62 -14.83 -2.87
CA PHE A 129 -1.70 -13.40 -3.00
C PHE A 129 -2.85 -13.06 -3.92
N LEU A 130 -3.89 -12.51 -3.34
CA LEU A 130 -4.98 -11.99 -4.15
C LEU A 130 -4.54 -10.72 -4.86
N HIS A 131 -4.82 -10.69 -6.13
CA HIS A 131 -4.67 -9.50 -6.93
C HIS A 131 -5.98 -8.73 -6.91
N TYR A 132 -5.94 -7.53 -6.37
CA TYR A 132 -7.10 -6.66 -6.32
C TYR A 132 -7.40 -6.09 -7.70
N GLU A 133 -8.69 -6.10 -8.04
CA GLU A 133 -9.22 -5.48 -9.24
C GLU A 133 -10.15 -4.33 -8.82
N PRO A 134 -10.04 -3.16 -9.45
CA PRO A 134 -10.93 -2.04 -9.15
C PRO A 134 -12.30 -2.25 -9.79
N ASP A 135 -13.30 -1.53 -9.31
CA ASP A 135 -14.58 -1.40 -9.99
C ASP A 135 -14.36 -0.85 -11.41
N PRO A 136 -15.04 -1.39 -12.45
CA PRO A 136 -14.89 -0.94 -13.83
C PRO A 136 -15.15 0.56 -14.04
N LEU A 137 -16.08 1.15 -13.30
CA LEU A 137 -16.36 2.59 -13.39
C LEU A 137 -15.21 3.41 -12.80
N ILE A 138 -14.65 2.98 -11.66
CA ILE A 138 -13.48 3.63 -11.05
C ILE A 138 -12.27 3.53 -11.98
N LEU A 139 -12.08 2.38 -12.63
CA LEU A 139 -11.01 2.19 -13.61
C LEU A 139 -11.18 3.14 -14.81
N GLN A 140 -12.39 3.25 -15.37
CA GLN A 140 -12.69 4.15 -16.48
C GLN A 140 -12.49 5.62 -16.09
N ASN A 141 -12.95 6.03 -14.92
CA ASN A 141 -12.75 7.39 -14.42
C ASN A 141 -11.25 7.70 -14.24
N MET A 142 -10.49 6.77 -13.68
CA MET A 142 -9.05 6.91 -13.52
C MET A 142 -8.35 7.01 -14.88
N GLN A 143 -8.74 6.21 -15.86
CA GLN A 143 -8.20 6.28 -17.22
C GLN A 143 -8.38 7.68 -17.82
N SER A 144 -9.56 8.28 -17.67
CA SER A 144 -9.83 9.65 -18.13
C SER A 144 -9.01 10.70 -17.35
N GLU A 145 -8.82 10.49 -16.04
CA GLU A 145 -8.03 11.39 -15.19
C GLU A 145 -6.54 11.41 -15.56
N ILE A 146 -5.99 10.27 -15.99
CA ILE A 146 -4.56 10.14 -16.34
C ILE A 146 -4.27 10.27 -17.84
N GLU A 147 -5.22 10.74 -18.64
CA GLU A 147 -5.00 10.99 -20.06
C GLU A 147 -3.98 12.12 -20.27
N PHE A 148 -2.88 11.83 -20.98
CA PHE A 148 -1.84 12.79 -21.35
C PHE A 148 -1.95 13.23 -22.79
N GLU A 149 -1.49 14.45 -23.12
CA GLU A 149 -1.45 14.94 -24.51
C GLU A 149 -0.62 14.04 -25.40
N ASP A 150 0.50 13.53 -24.91
CA ASP A 150 1.37 12.57 -25.59
C ASP A 150 0.99 11.14 -25.13
N SER A 151 0.06 10.53 -25.85
CA SER A 151 -0.43 9.18 -25.57
C SER A 151 0.53 8.06 -25.98
N GLU A 152 1.61 8.37 -26.71
CA GLU A 152 2.61 7.36 -27.11
C GLU A 152 3.58 7.05 -25.97
N ARG A 153 3.71 7.94 -25.00
CA ARG A 153 4.56 7.73 -23.82
C ARG A 153 3.92 6.79 -22.83
N ASN A 154 4.70 5.83 -22.36
CA ASN A 154 4.27 4.97 -21.26
C ASN A 154 4.07 5.77 -19.97
N ILE A 155 3.04 5.40 -19.22
CA ILE A 155 2.74 6.02 -17.94
C ILE A 155 3.37 5.20 -16.82
N VAL A 156 4.01 5.87 -15.86
CA VAL A 156 4.50 5.28 -14.61
C VAL A 156 3.85 5.96 -13.41
N ALA A 157 3.51 5.18 -12.38
CA ALA A 157 3.05 5.70 -11.11
C ALA A 157 4.25 5.92 -10.17
N LEU A 158 4.34 7.08 -9.51
CA LEU A 158 5.44 7.40 -8.61
C LEU A 158 4.92 7.86 -7.25
N MET A 159 5.38 7.23 -6.18
CA MET A 159 5.13 7.63 -4.80
C MET A 159 6.40 8.07 -4.11
N ALA A 160 6.61 9.36 -4.03
CA ALA A 160 7.70 9.98 -3.28
C ALA A 160 7.24 10.18 -1.83
N ARG A 161 7.54 9.23 -0.95
CA ARG A 161 7.16 9.33 0.46
C ARG A 161 7.82 10.53 1.13
N THR A 162 7.06 11.19 1.99
CA THR A 162 7.58 12.24 2.89
C THR A 162 6.98 12.10 4.28
N ARG A 163 7.81 12.27 5.30
CA ARG A 163 7.43 12.31 6.71
C ARG A 163 8.14 13.47 7.39
N LEU A 164 7.37 14.35 7.98
CA LEU A 164 7.90 15.44 8.78
C LEU A 164 7.81 15.07 10.27
N ARG A 165 8.96 14.99 10.92
CA ARG A 165 9.04 14.87 12.38
C ARG A 165 9.75 16.10 12.93
N ASN A 166 9.05 16.87 13.78
CA ASN A 166 9.60 18.12 14.32
C ASN A 166 10.10 19.06 13.23
N ASN A 167 9.34 19.23 12.15
CA ASN A 167 9.69 20.03 10.96
C ASN A 167 10.98 19.59 10.23
N LYS A 168 11.44 18.37 10.46
CA LYS A 168 12.57 17.77 9.72
C LYS A 168 12.09 16.57 8.92
N ILE A 169 12.62 16.44 7.71
CA ILE A 169 12.40 15.26 6.88
C ILE A 169 12.95 14.03 7.62
N CYS A 170 12.16 12.95 7.64
CA CYS A 170 12.61 11.71 8.25
C CYS A 170 13.83 11.17 7.50
N LYS A 171 14.84 10.70 8.24
CA LYS A 171 16.07 10.13 7.66
C LYS A 171 15.85 8.92 6.74
N LEU A 172 14.68 8.31 6.77
CA LEU A 172 14.30 7.21 5.87
C LEU A 172 13.61 7.71 4.59
N ASP A 173 13.38 9.01 4.46
CA ASP A 173 12.77 9.58 3.27
C ASP A 173 13.86 10.23 2.42
N TRP A 174 13.79 9.99 1.12
CA TRP A 174 14.75 10.56 0.20
C TRP A 174 14.54 12.08 0.06
N ASN A 175 15.62 12.81 -0.16
CA ASN A 175 15.55 14.26 -0.30
C ASN A 175 14.60 14.66 -1.45
N PRO A 176 13.64 15.59 -1.24
CA PRO A 176 12.74 16.07 -2.28
C PRO A 176 13.44 16.53 -3.56
N LYS A 177 14.60 17.18 -3.43
CA LYS A 177 15.41 17.60 -4.59
C LYS A 177 15.94 16.44 -5.42
N ASN A 178 16.27 15.32 -4.79
CA ASN A 178 16.69 14.13 -5.50
C ASN A 178 15.53 13.51 -6.29
N TRP A 179 14.31 13.55 -5.72
CA TRP A 179 13.09 13.15 -6.45
C TRP A 179 12.86 14.05 -7.66
N GLU A 180 13.02 15.38 -7.54
CA GLU A 180 12.85 16.30 -8.67
C GLU A 180 13.81 15.97 -9.83
N ILE A 181 15.10 15.72 -9.52
CA ILE A 181 16.11 15.34 -10.53
C ILE A 181 15.75 13.99 -11.16
N PHE A 182 15.33 13.02 -10.34
CA PHE A 182 14.97 11.71 -10.83
C PHE A 182 13.74 11.76 -11.75
N ILE A 183 12.70 12.52 -11.40
CA ILE A 183 11.51 12.74 -12.23
C ILE A 183 11.89 13.41 -13.57
N ASP A 184 12.76 14.41 -13.52
CA ASP A 184 13.24 15.09 -14.74
C ASP A 184 13.93 14.11 -15.71
N LEU A 185 14.73 13.16 -15.19
CA LEU A 185 15.36 12.11 -15.97
C LEU A 185 14.36 11.10 -16.54
N LEU A 186 13.30 10.73 -15.79
CA LEU A 186 12.25 9.86 -16.30
C LEU A 186 11.55 10.47 -17.51
N ILE A 187 11.28 11.77 -17.47
CA ILE A 187 10.51 12.47 -18.51
C ILE A 187 11.38 12.78 -19.73
N ASN A 188 12.59 13.28 -19.51
CA ASN A 188 13.40 13.85 -20.60
C ASN A 188 14.37 12.83 -21.23
N ASP A 189 14.77 11.77 -20.53
CA ASP A 189 15.66 10.74 -21.08
C ASP A 189 14.91 9.43 -21.41
N LEU A 190 13.98 8.98 -20.56
CA LEU A 190 13.15 7.79 -20.84
C LEU A 190 11.84 8.09 -21.55
N MET A 191 11.52 9.37 -21.76
CA MET A 191 10.30 9.80 -22.44
C MET A 191 9.02 9.23 -21.82
N LEU A 192 8.93 9.28 -20.47
CA LEU A 192 7.80 8.75 -19.72
C LEU A 192 6.81 9.86 -19.34
N ASN A 193 5.55 9.50 -19.19
CA ASN A 193 4.56 10.25 -18.46
C ASN A 193 4.51 9.78 -17.00
N VAL A 194 4.43 10.71 -16.03
CA VAL A 194 4.55 10.39 -14.60
C VAL A 194 3.27 10.79 -13.88
N CYS A 195 2.55 9.82 -13.35
CA CYS A 195 1.47 10.04 -12.39
C CYS A 195 2.03 10.02 -10.97
N ILE A 196 1.94 11.14 -10.27
CA ILE A 196 2.38 11.24 -8.88
C ILE A 196 1.24 10.79 -7.97
N ILE A 197 1.49 9.80 -7.14
CA ILE A 197 0.56 9.37 -6.08
C ILE A 197 0.64 10.41 -4.96
N ASP A 198 -0.36 11.29 -4.89
CA ASP A 198 -0.44 12.39 -3.94
C ASP A 198 -1.34 12.01 -2.76
N ILE A 199 -0.73 11.55 -1.68
CA ILE A 199 -1.41 11.19 -0.43
C ILE A 199 -1.21 12.32 0.57
N PRO A 200 -2.28 12.94 1.06
CA PRO A 200 -2.17 14.00 2.06
C PRO A 200 -1.44 13.52 3.31
N GLN A 201 -0.50 14.33 3.81
CA GLN A 201 0.13 14.04 5.08
C GLN A 201 -0.89 14.19 6.21
N ARG A 202 -1.07 13.14 6.98
CA ARG A 202 -1.91 13.15 8.18
C ARG A 202 -1.02 13.09 9.42
N ASN A 203 -0.89 14.20 10.13
CA ASN A 203 -0.14 14.31 11.39
C ASN A 203 1.30 13.75 11.29
N SER A 204 1.69 12.82 12.17
CA SER A 204 2.99 12.17 12.16
C SER A 204 3.12 11.00 11.17
N TYR A 205 2.02 10.61 10.51
CA TYR A 205 2.01 9.65 9.41
C TYR A 205 2.40 10.35 8.14
N GLY A 206 3.42 9.84 7.47
CA GLY A 206 3.84 10.39 6.21
C GLY A 206 2.74 10.37 5.17
N GLY A 207 2.78 11.39 4.32
CA GLY A 207 2.12 11.42 3.05
C GLY A 207 3.12 11.21 1.92
N SER A 208 2.79 11.72 0.75
CA SER A 208 3.69 11.80 -0.39
C SER A 208 3.84 13.24 -0.87
N LEU A 209 4.90 13.50 -1.64
CA LEU A 209 5.11 14.79 -2.29
C LEU A 209 4.21 14.90 -3.52
N SER A 210 3.48 16.00 -3.65
CA SER A 210 2.64 16.28 -4.83
C SER A 210 3.42 16.88 -5.99
N PHE A 211 4.54 17.52 -5.71
CA PHE A 211 5.38 18.29 -6.64
C PHE A 211 4.72 19.49 -7.33
N ARG A 212 3.45 19.83 -7.06
CA ARG A 212 2.70 20.89 -7.75
C ARG A 212 3.39 22.25 -7.76
N ASP A 213 4.14 22.57 -6.70
CA ASP A 213 4.80 23.86 -6.53
C ASP A 213 6.29 23.84 -6.91
N THR A 214 6.77 22.73 -7.50
CA THR A 214 8.20 22.56 -7.82
C THR A 214 8.53 23.03 -9.24
N GLU A 215 9.80 23.34 -9.47
CA GLU A 215 10.30 23.71 -10.80
C GLU A 215 10.24 22.54 -11.79
N VAL A 216 10.38 21.30 -11.33
CA VAL A 216 10.26 20.13 -12.21
C VAL A 216 8.84 19.98 -12.72
N TYR A 217 7.83 20.25 -11.90
CA TYR A 217 6.44 20.24 -12.33
C TYR A 217 6.17 21.33 -13.37
N LYS A 218 6.55 22.58 -13.08
CA LYS A 218 6.31 23.72 -13.99
C LYS A 218 6.94 23.53 -15.37
N ARG A 219 8.14 22.91 -15.43
CA ARG A 219 8.81 22.64 -16.71
C ARG A 219 8.19 21.46 -17.48
N ASN A 220 7.59 20.51 -16.79
CA ASN A 220 7.11 19.26 -17.34
C ASN A 220 5.60 19.05 -17.10
N GLU A 221 4.83 20.11 -16.96
CA GLU A 221 3.40 20.08 -16.62
C GLU A 221 2.59 19.14 -17.52
N LYS A 222 2.96 19.06 -18.80
CA LYS A 222 2.30 18.17 -19.77
C LYS A 222 2.56 16.68 -19.55
N ASN A 223 3.63 16.35 -18.80
CA ASN A 223 4.10 14.97 -18.58
C ASN A 223 4.03 14.54 -17.12
N ILE A 224 3.53 15.41 -16.22
CA ILE A 224 3.34 15.10 -14.80
C ILE A 224 1.90 15.33 -14.40
N LYS A 225 1.27 14.33 -13.79
CA LYS A 225 -0.06 14.47 -13.19
C LYS A 225 -0.05 14.06 -11.72
N PRO A 226 -0.12 15.01 -10.78
CA PRO A 226 -0.36 14.69 -9.37
C PRO A 226 -1.82 14.27 -9.18
N ILE A 227 -2.04 13.03 -8.78
CA ILE A 227 -3.35 12.43 -8.52
C ILE A 227 -3.56 12.37 -7.02
N ALA A 228 -4.55 13.11 -6.52
CA ALA A 228 -4.87 13.12 -5.10
C ALA A 228 -5.68 11.88 -4.69
N PHE A 229 -5.24 11.24 -3.62
CA PHE A 229 -5.90 10.07 -3.04
C PHE A 229 -6.42 10.38 -1.63
N SER A 230 -7.68 10.73 -1.56
CA SER A 230 -8.41 11.01 -0.31
C SER A 230 -9.86 10.57 -0.46
N GLY A 231 -10.52 10.26 0.67
CA GLY A 231 -11.93 9.83 0.68
C GLY A 231 -12.11 8.31 0.62
N SER A 232 -13.36 7.89 0.57
CA SER A 232 -13.79 6.50 0.69
C SER A 232 -13.36 5.58 -0.46
N ASP A 233 -13.05 6.14 -1.62
CA ASP A 233 -12.59 5.40 -2.80
C ASP A 233 -11.07 5.45 -3.00
N SER A 234 -10.32 6.04 -2.06
CA SER A 234 -8.90 6.34 -2.24
C SER A 234 -8.03 5.12 -2.52
N VAL A 235 -8.28 4.00 -1.85
CA VAL A 235 -7.53 2.75 -2.05
C VAL A 235 -7.87 2.13 -3.41
N GLU A 236 -9.16 2.10 -3.76
CA GLU A 236 -9.61 1.53 -5.03
C GLU A 236 -9.14 2.34 -6.24
N ARG A 237 -9.12 3.67 -6.13
CA ARG A 237 -8.53 4.57 -7.14
C ARG A 237 -7.01 4.34 -7.27
N GLN A 238 -6.29 4.04 -6.18
CA GLN A 238 -4.88 3.68 -6.27
C GLN A 238 -4.69 2.34 -7.00
N ILE A 239 -5.55 1.33 -6.74
CA ILE A 239 -5.56 0.07 -7.49
C ILE A 239 -5.77 0.37 -8.99
N ALA A 240 -6.76 1.20 -9.33
CA ALA A 240 -7.05 1.58 -10.70
C ALA A 240 -5.84 2.27 -11.37
N LEU A 241 -5.21 3.24 -10.71
CA LEU A 241 -3.99 3.88 -11.22
C LEU A 241 -2.88 2.85 -11.49
N LEU A 242 -2.60 1.98 -10.52
CA LEU A 242 -1.54 0.98 -10.64
C LEU A 242 -1.80 0.01 -11.82
N LYS A 243 -3.05 -0.38 -12.06
CA LYS A 243 -3.45 -1.22 -13.20
C LYS A 243 -3.27 -0.55 -14.55
N LEU A 244 -3.37 0.76 -14.62
CA LEU A 244 -3.26 1.54 -15.86
C LEU A 244 -1.83 1.99 -16.17
N THR A 245 -0.87 1.74 -15.28
CA THR A 245 0.51 2.16 -15.46
C THR A 245 1.42 0.99 -15.88
N SER A 246 2.44 1.27 -16.68
CA SER A 246 3.42 0.28 -17.13
C SER A 246 4.25 -0.29 -15.97
N CYS A 247 4.52 0.52 -14.98
CA CYS A 247 5.15 0.13 -13.72
C CYS A 247 4.95 1.21 -12.66
N SER A 248 5.30 0.89 -11.43
CA SER A 248 5.28 1.82 -10.32
C SER A 248 6.66 2.01 -9.69
N ILE A 249 6.87 3.16 -9.05
CA ILE A 249 8.12 3.55 -8.39
C ILE A 249 7.76 4.02 -6.98
N TYR A 250 8.34 3.38 -5.97
CA TYR A 250 8.07 3.70 -4.57
C TYR A 250 9.36 3.99 -3.79
N GLY A 251 9.33 5.03 -2.99
CA GLY A 251 10.31 5.20 -1.91
C GLY A 251 10.09 4.19 -0.79
N ALA A 252 11.09 3.96 0.05
CA ALA A 252 11.02 3.04 1.19
C ALA A 252 9.84 3.36 2.12
N SER A 253 8.81 2.52 2.07
CA SER A 253 7.62 2.69 2.89
C SER A 253 6.84 1.38 3.02
N GLY A 254 6.02 1.27 4.07
CA GLY A 254 5.07 0.15 4.17
C GLY A 254 4.08 0.08 3.00
N THR A 255 3.78 1.21 2.34
CA THR A 255 2.91 1.23 1.16
C THR A 255 3.60 0.74 -0.11
N ALA A 256 4.93 0.58 -0.11
CA ALA A 256 5.67 0.04 -1.26
C ALA A 256 5.29 -1.41 -1.61
N VAL A 257 4.64 -2.12 -0.70
CA VAL A 257 4.12 -3.48 -0.96
C VAL A 257 2.79 -3.48 -1.70
N PHE A 258 2.06 -2.35 -1.72
CA PHE A 258 0.74 -2.29 -2.32
C PHE A 258 0.71 -2.67 -3.81
N PRO A 259 1.64 -2.22 -4.66
CA PRO A 259 1.69 -2.63 -6.05
C PRO A 259 1.83 -4.15 -6.27
N PHE A 260 2.38 -4.88 -5.31
CA PHE A 260 2.51 -6.34 -5.40
C PHE A 260 1.14 -7.01 -5.52
N PHE A 261 0.15 -6.47 -4.80
CA PHE A 261 -1.23 -6.97 -4.79
C PHE A 261 -2.08 -6.47 -5.98
N THR A 262 -1.48 -5.72 -6.91
CA THR A 262 -2.13 -5.26 -8.15
C THR A 262 -1.51 -5.87 -9.42
N LYS A 263 -0.52 -6.75 -9.29
CA LYS A 263 0.32 -7.27 -10.40
C LYS A 263 1.07 -6.17 -11.17
N THR A 264 1.23 -5.00 -10.61
CA THR A 264 1.93 -3.90 -11.25
C THR A 264 3.43 -4.09 -11.10
N PRO A 265 4.20 -4.14 -12.18
CA PRO A 265 5.65 -4.18 -12.09
C PRO A 265 6.16 -3.01 -11.25
N THR A 266 7.05 -3.26 -10.30
CA THR A 266 7.40 -2.27 -9.30
C THR A 266 8.89 -2.16 -9.10
N PHE A 267 9.38 -0.93 -9.11
CA PHE A 267 10.71 -0.55 -8.65
C PHE A 267 10.58 0.13 -7.29
N THR A 268 11.23 -0.42 -6.29
CA THR A 268 11.23 0.17 -4.94
C THR A 268 12.64 0.37 -4.43
N GLN A 269 12.87 1.52 -3.81
CA GLN A 269 14.13 1.83 -3.15
C GLN A 269 14.04 1.44 -1.67
N GLN A 270 15.00 0.63 -1.20
CA GLN A 270 15.03 0.20 0.20
C GLN A 270 16.43 0.31 0.82
N PRO A 271 16.53 0.60 2.13
CA PRO A 271 17.82 0.58 2.83
C PRO A 271 18.32 -0.85 3.03
N THR A 272 19.63 -1.05 2.96
CA THR A 272 20.31 -2.34 3.19
C THR A 272 20.80 -2.52 4.62
N ASP A 273 20.35 -1.73 5.58
CA ASP A 273 20.66 -1.90 6.98
C ASP A 273 20.24 -3.29 7.47
N GLU A 274 21.11 -3.98 8.22
CA GLU A 274 20.87 -5.32 8.72
C GLU A 274 19.61 -5.41 9.59
N ALA A 275 19.32 -4.38 10.37
CA ALA A 275 18.09 -4.28 11.15
C ALA A 275 16.85 -4.20 10.25
N PHE A 276 16.98 -3.55 9.09
CA PHE A 276 15.94 -3.50 8.07
C PHE A 276 15.81 -4.82 7.32
N ARG A 277 16.92 -5.51 7.06
CA ARG A 277 16.91 -6.84 6.42
C ARG A 277 16.15 -7.87 7.23
N LEU A 278 16.31 -7.86 8.53
CA LEU A 278 15.58 -8.75 9.44
C LEU A 278 14.09 -8.38 9.51
N ARG A 279 13.80 -7.08 9.52
CA ARG A 279 12.43 -6.56 9.63
C ARG A 279 11.58 -6.78 8.37
N TYR A 280 12.20 -6.82 7.18
CA TYR A 280 11.51 -6.94 5.89
C TYR A 280 11.93 -8.21 5.12
N LYS A 281 12.37 -9.25 5.81
CA LYS A 281 12.68 -10.55 5.19
C LYS A 281 11.51 -11.06 4.35
N TRP A 282 10.30 -10.91 4.86
CA TRP A 282 9.07 -11.31 4.18
C TRP A 282 8.81 -10.52 2.88
N GLU A 283 9.20 -9.24 2.78
CA GLU A 283 9.07 -8.50 1.52
C GLU A 283 9.93 -9.13 0.41
N ARG A 284 11.09 -9.67 0.75
CA ARG A 284 11.94 -10.39 -0.20
C ARG A 284 11.34 -11.73 -0.59
N ASP A 285 10.86 -12.48 0.38
CA ASP A 285 10.19 -13.76 0.12
C ASP A 285 8.95 -13.54 -0.76
N LEU A 286 8.25 -12.40 -0.61
CA LEU A 286 7.18 -11.96 -1.51
C LEU A 286 7.70 -11.66 -2.91
N THR A 287 8.84 -10.96 -3.04
CA THR A 287 9.38 -10.56 -4.36
C THR A 287 9.91 -11.75 -5.14
N ASP A 288 10.47 -12.74 -4.48
CA ASP A 288 10.94 -13.98 -5.12
C ASP A 288 9.78 -14.77 -5.76
N ASN A 289 8.56 -14.58 -5.26
CA ASN A 289 7.34 -15.18 -5.81
C ASN A 289 6.58 -14.29 -6.82
N LEU A 290 6.99 -13.02 -6.99
CA LEU A 290 6.32 -12.05 -7.85
C LEU A 290 7.28 -11.58 -8.96
N ASN A 291 7.16 -12.16 -10.14
CA ASN A 291 8.07 -12.04 -11.27
C ASN A 291 8.34 -10.62 -11.83
N ASN A 292 7.85 -9.55 -11.20
CA ASN A 292 7.94 -8.19 -11.75
C ASN A 292 8.31 -7.13 -10.70
N VAL A 293 9.02 -7.51 -9.65
CA VAL A 293 9.47 -6.57 -8.62
C VAL A 293 10.99 -6.43 -8.65
N CYS A 294 11.49 -5.21 -8.67
CA CYS A 294 12.89 -4.87 -8.48
C CYS A 294 13.06 -4.09 -7.20
N ILE A 295 13.80 -4.64 -6.25
CA ILE A 295 14.21 -3.93 -5.05
C ILE A 295 15.62 -3.40 -5.28
N PHE A 296 15.74 -2.06 -5.35
CA PHE A 296 17.03 -1.40 -5.35
C PHE A 296 17.49 -1.21 -3.91
N GLU A 297 18.38 -2.08 -3.45
CA GLU A 297 18.96 -2.01 -2.12
C GLU A 297 20.19 -1.12 -2.14
N LYS A 298 20.20 -0.10 -1.29
CA LYS A 298 21.38 0.74 -1.06
C LYS A 298 21.71 0.81 0.41
N TYR A 299 23.01 0.70 0.73
CA TYR A 299 23.51 0.87 2.10
C TYR A 299 23.12 2.26 2.63
N HIS A 300 22.53 2.27 3.81
CA HIS A 300 22.09 3.46 4.51
C HIS A 300 23.05 3.70 5.67
N SER A 301 23.84 4.76 5.61
CA SER A 301 24.57 5.22 6.79
C SER A 301 23.56 5.76 7.81
N SER A 302 23.83 5.61 9.10
CA SER A 302 22.90 5.93 10.20
C SER A 302 22.35 7.38 10.19
N GLU A 303 22.84 8.24 9.31
CA GLU A 303 22.55 9.66 9.32
C GLU A 303 21.72 10.17 8.14
N LEU A 304 21.87 9.65 6.91
CA LEU A 304 21.18 10.18 5.73
C LEU A 304 20.96 9.09 4.66
N TRP A 305 19.81 9.15 4.01
CA TRP A 305 19.57 8.43 2.76
C TRP A 305 20.23 9.18 1.60
N ASP A 306 21.41 8.74 1.20
CA ASP A 306 22.28 9.48 0.31
C ASP A 306 22.49 8.82 -1.07
N THR A 307 21.48 8.13 -1.57
CA THR A 307 21.54 7.61 -2.94
C THR A 307 21.50 8.77 -3.92
N SER A 308 22.46 8.80 -4.85
CA SER A 308 22.43 9.77 -5.95
C SER A 308 21.20 9.55 -6.84
N PRO A 309 20.48 10.61 -7.26
CA PRO A 309 19.36 10.49 -8.18
C PRO A 309 19.77 9.88 -9.52
N VAL A 310 20.99 10.11 -9.99
CA VAL A 310 21.52 9.51 -11.22
C VAL A 310 21.75 8.00 -11.05
N GLU A 311 22.27 7.58 -9.90
CA GLU A 311 22.46 6.16 -9.60
C GLU A 311 21.10 5.43 -9.55
N MET A 312 20.13 5.96 -8.83
CA MET A 312 18.77 5.42 -8.80
C MET A 312 18.13 5.36 -10.19
N TYR A 313 18.34 6.39 -10.99
CA TYR A 313 17.88 6.44 -12.36
C TYR A 313 18.52 5.33 -13.22
N CYS A 314 19.82 5.10 -13.11
CA CYS A 314 20.51 4.05 -13.86
C CYS A 314 19.97 2.66 -13.53
N GLU A 315 19.68 2.38 -12.26
CA GLU A 315 19.07 1.10 -11.84
C GLU A 315 17.61 0.99 -12.31
N PHE A 316 16.83 2.05 -12.18
CA PHE A 316 15.47 2.07 -12.73
C PHE A 316 15.48 1.87 -14.24
N LYS A 317 16.36 2.51 -14.99
CA LYS A 317 16.48 2.35 -16.45
C LYS A 317 16.79 0.91 -16.86
N LYS A 318 17.62 0.20 -16.10
CA LYS A 318 17.88 -1.24 -16.32
C LYS A 318 16.60 -2.06 -16.12
N PHE A 319 15.92 -1.85 -14.99
CA PHE A 319 14.65 -2.51 -14.70
C PHE A 319 13.62 -2.25 -15.80
N TYR A 320 13.39 -0.98 -16.15
CA TYR A 320 12.41 -0.58 -17.14
C TYR A 320 12.71 -1.16 -18.53
N ASN A 321 13.96 -1.12 -18.96
CA ASN A 321 14.36 -1.70 -20.25
C ASN A 321 14.16 -3.22 -20.29
N ASN A 322 14.39 -3.92 -19.21
CA ASN A 322 14.12 -5.36 -19.12
C ASN A 322 12.61 -5.64 -19.19
N LEU A 323 11.81 -4.86 -18.49
CA LEU A 323 10.34 -4.96 -18.53
C LEU A 323 9.81 -4.76 -19.95
N MET A 324 10.30 -3.72 -20.67
CA MET A 324 9.87 -3.45 -22.05
C MET A 324 10.31 -4.52 -23.05
N LYS A 325 11.39 -5.25 -22.79
CA LYS A 325 11.82 -6.38 -23.62
C LYS A 325 10.89 -7.59 -23.43
N VAL A 326 10.51 -7.90 -22.21
CA VAL A 326 9.59 -9.01 -21.90
C VAL A 326 8.23 -8.76 -22.56
N ASN A 327 7.68 -7.55 -22.45
CA ASN A 327 6.39 -7.19 -23.01
C ASN A 327 6.37 -7.16 -24.57
N LYS A 328 7.52 -7.13 -25.24
CA LYS A 328 7.64 -7.17 -26.70
C LYS A 328 7.85 -8.58 -27.28
N GLN A 329 8.06 -9.59 -26.43
CA GLN A 329 8.08 -10.97 -26.92
C GLN A 329 6.62 -11.45 -27.10
N PRO A 330 6.20 -11.82 -28.32
CA PRO A 330 4.90 -12.44 -28.51
C PRO A 330 4.85 -13.73 -27.70
N ASP A 331 3.68 -14.02 -27.12
CA ASP A 331 3.41 -15.25 -26.37
C ASP A 331 3.81 -16.50 -27.22
N ILE A 332 5.03 -16.98 -27.01
CA ILE A 332 5.51 -18.21 -27.65
C ILE A 332 4.84 -19.46 -27.04
N TYR A 333 4.03 -19.27 -26.02
CA TYR A 333 3.32 -20.35 -25.30
C TYR A 333 1.80 -20.41 -25.58
N ALA A 334 1.29 -19.68 -26.58
CA ALA A 334 -0.07 -19.83 -27.06
C ALA A 334 -0.13 -20.80 -28.26
N MET A 335 0.33 -22.04 -28.05
CA MET A 335 0.04 -23.18 -28.94
C MET A 335 -0.42 -24.36 -28.10
#